data_8f117012fe8ac7b25d6e91a55dbe1a1b
#
_entry.id   8f117012fe8ac7b25d6e91a55dbe1a1b
#
_cell.length_a   1.000
_cell.length_b   1.000
_cell.length_c   1.000
_cell.angle_alpha   90.00
_cell.angle_beta   90.00
_cell.angle_gamma   90.00
#
_symmetry.space_group_name_H-M   'P 1'
#
loop_
_entity.id
_entity.type
_entity.pdbx_description
1 polymer ?
#
loop_
_entity_poly.entity_id
_entity_poly.type
_entity_poly.pdbx_seq_one_letter_code
_entity_poly.pdbx_strand_id
1 'polypeptide(L)'
;GMSQTFHKLYQKRLARGYWRDRPRPILNNNWEATYFDFTEDRLVEIAAKAKECGVELFVLDDGWFGARSNDYAGLGDWVANRERLPQGIKGIADRIEEMGMKFGLWFEPEMVNKDSDLYRAHPDWILQTPQRHSCHGRNQYVLDFSRKEVVDCIYEMMYKILSEAKVSYIKWDMNRSITECCSAALPADRQGEVFHRYILGVYDLYERLNTAFPQILFESCASGGGRFDPGILYYAPQGWTSDDTDAAERVKIQYGTSMCYPVSSMGSHVSVVPNHQLNRKTPLHTRANVAYFGTFGYELDLNKLSDEEISEVKQQITFMKEYRELIQFGTFYRLKSPFEGNETVWTVSYTHLRAHETLA
;
A
#
# COMPACT_ATOMS: atom_id res chain seq x y z
N GLY A 1 28.28 1.10 5.53
CA GLY A 1 28.43 0.27 4.35
C GLY A 1 27.47 0.69 3.22
N MET A 2 27.50 -0.02 2.08
CA MET A 2 26.73 0.31 0.87
C MET A 2 25.23 0.50 1.13
N SER A 3 24.58 -0.44 1.84
CA SER A 3 23.15 -0.31 2.20
C SER A 3 22.83 0.99 2.93
N GLN A 4 23.61 1.35 3.94
CA GLN A 4 23.40 2.59 4.69
C GLN A 4 23.59 3.84 3.82
N THR A 5 24.49 3.78 2.81
CA THR A 5 24.65 4.85 1.84
C THR A 5 23.39 5.01 1.01
N PHE A 6 22.81 3.90 0.49
CA PHE A 6 21.53 3.93 -0.23
C PHE A 6 20.38 4.40 0.65
N HIS A 7 20.28 3.90 1.89
CA HIS A 7 19.24 4.35 2.83
C HIS A 7 19.27 5.86 3.02
N LYS A 8 20.46 6.42 3.30
CA LYS A 8 20.64 7.87 3.45
C LYS A 8 20.34 8.64 2.17
N LEU A 9 20.76 8.10 1.01
CA LEU A 9 20.47 8.71 -0.29
C LEU A 9 18.97 8.81 -0.51
N TYR A 10 18.24 7.71 -0.34
CA TYR A 10 16.80 7.66 -0.57
C TYR A 10 16.03 8.51 0.44
N GLN A 11 16.36 8.45 1.72
CA GLN A 11 15.74 9.28 2.76
C GLN A 11 16.00 10.78 2.57
N LYS A 12 17.24 11.18 2.22
CA LYS A 12 17.64 12.59 2.20
C LYS A 12 17.46 13.26 0.84
N ARG A 13 17.54 12.52 -0.26
CA ARG A 13 17.60 13.06 -1.61
C ARG A 13 16.45 12.63 -2.51
N LEU A 14 15.88 11.44 -2.28
CA LEU A 14 14.82 10.90 -3.11
C LEU A 14 13.43 11.16 -2.51
N ALA A 15 13.18 10.69 -1.27
CA ALA A 15 11.92 10.97 -0.60
C ALA A 15 11.74 12.48 -0.41
N ARG A 16 10.54 12.97 -0.69
CA ARG A 16 10.21 14.41 -0.68
C ARG A 16 8.91 14.70 0.05
N GLY A 17 8.59 15.99 0.15
CA GLY A 17 7.32 16.48 0.65
C GLY A 17 7.14 16.27 2.15
N TYR A 18 5.88 16.33 2.56
CA TYR A 18 5.47 16.30 3.96
C TYR A 18 5.97 15.05 4.72
N TRP A 19 5.99 13.89 4.04
CA TRP A 19 6.32 12.60 4.65
C TRP A 19 7.79 12.20 4.60
N ARG A 20 8.68 13.03 4.03
CA ARG A 20 10.12 12.72 3.94
C ARG A 20 10.75 12.35 5.28
N ASP A 21 10.52 13.17 6.29
CA ASP A 21 11.17 13.08 7.62
C ASP A 21 10.17 12.79 8.75
N ARG A 22 8.97 12.25 8.43
CA ARG A 22 7.92 12.00 9.41
C ARG A 22 7.69 10.51 9.63
N PRO A 23 7.63 10.05 10.89
CA PRO A 23 7.24 8.68 11.21
C PRO A 23 5.86 8.34 10.64
N ARG A 24 5.73 7.11 10.17
CA ARG A 24 4.48 6.63 9.57
C ARG A 24 3.46 6.33 10.67
N PRO A 25 2.18 6.63 10.45
CA PRO A 25 1.12 6.27 11.38
C PRO A 25 0.99 4.74 11.45
N ILE A 26 0.65 4.23 12.64
CA ILE A 26 0.31 2.82 12.83
C ILE A 26 -1.09 2.59 12.25
N LEU A 27 -1.19 1.73 11.26
CA LEU A 27 -2.45 1.49 10.55
C LEU A 27 -3.10 0.15 10.87
N ASN A 28 -4.39 0.03 10.56
CA ASN A 28 -5.08 -1.25 10.37
C ASN A 28 -5.75 -1.22 9.00
N ASN A 29 -5.40 -2.18 8.15
CA ASN A 29 -5.99 -2.39 6.84
C ASN A 29 -7.04 -3.50 6.93
N ASN A 30 -8.22 -3.33 6.29
CA ASN A 30 -9.30 -4.32 6.39
C ASN A 30 -9.16 -5.51 5.42
N TRP A 31 -8.20 -5.54 4.49
CA TRP A 31 -8.19 -6.55 3.44
C TRP A 31 -8.28 -7.97 3.98
N GLU A 32 -7.33 -8.43 4.77
CA GLU A 32 -7.37 -9.78 5.33
C GLU A 32 -8.44 -9.97 6.44
N ALA A 33 -9.08 -8.90 6.89
CA ALA A 33 -10.19 -8.97 7.84
C ALA A 33 -11.53 -9.30 7.18
N THR A 34 -11.77 -8.79 5.96
CA THR A 34 -13.10 -8.83 5.32
C THR A 34 -13.08 -9.22 3.84
N TYR A 35 -11.95 -9.01 3.15
CA TYR A 35 -11.89 -9.04 1.68
C TYR A 35 -13.01 -8.18 1.08
N PHE A 36 -13.78 -8.70 0.12
CA PHE A 36 -14.93 -8.01 -0.48
C PHE A 36 -16.22 -8.06 0.34
N ASP A 37 -16.25 -8.80 1.45
CA ASP A 37 -17.46 -8.99 2.28
C ASP A 37 -17.48 -8.00 3.45
N PHE A 38 -17.94 -6.79 3.20
CA PHE A 38 -18.07 -5.76 4.21
C PHE A 38 -19.26 -4.82 3.97
N THR A 39 -19.73 -4.25 5.06
CA THR A 39 -20.63 -3.09 5.11
C THR A 39 -19.94 -1.94 5.84
N GLU A 40 -20.47 -0.72 5.71
CA GLU A 40 -19.95 0.44 6.45
C GLU A 40 -19.91 0.19 7.97
N ASP A 41 -20.98 -0.37 8.54
CA ASP A 41 -21.05 -0.66 9.98
C ASP A 41 -20.00 -1.68 10.42
N ARG A 42 -19.75 -2.71 9.61
CA ARG A 42 -18.68 -3.68 9.90
C ARG A 42 -17.29 -3.04 9.89
N LEU A 43 -17.02 -2.15 8.94
CA LEU A 43 -15.75 -1.41 8.89
C LEU A 43 -15.59 -0.51 10.13
N VAL A 44 -16.64 0.18 10.52
CA VAL A 44 -16.64 1.04 11.72
C VAL A 44 -16.42 0.23 13.00
N GLU A 45 -17.00 -0.96 13.11
CA GLU A 45 -16.79 -1.87 14.24
C GLU A 45 -15.32 -2.31 14.34
N ILE A 46 -14.70 -2.70 13.22
CA ILE A 46 -13.28 -3.05 13.16
C ILE A 46 -12.41 -1.84 13.53
N ALA A 47 -12.72 -0.67 12.98
CA ALA A 47 -12.01 0.56 13.26
C ALA A 47 -12.10 0.99 14.72
N ALA A 48 -13.26 0.85 15.35
CA ALA A 48 -13.46 1.16 16.77
C ALA A 48 -12.56 0.30 17.67
N LYS A 49 -12.46 -1.01 17.39
CA LYS A 49 -11.56 -1.92 18.11
C LYS A 49 -10.09 -1.56 17.86
N ALA A 50 -9.73 -1.25 16.63
CA ALA A 50 -8.38 -0.78 16.30
C ALA A 50 -8.02 0.51 17.05
N LYS A 51 -8.95 1.46 17.14
CA LYS A 51 -8.77 2.69 17.93
C LYS A 51 -8.58 2.42 19.42
N GLU A 52 -9.39 1.52 20.00
CA GLU A 52 -9.24 1.09 21.40
C GLU A 52 -7.83 0.56 21.69
N CYS A 53 -7.25 -0.15 20.72
CA CYS A 53 -5.87 -0.67 20.83
C CYS A 53 -4.80 0.41 20.63
N GLY A 54 -5.15 1.58 20.08
CA GLY A 54 -4.23 2.70 19.88
C GLY A 54 -3.75 2.89 18.45
N VAL A 55 -4.38 2.21 17.47
CA VAL A 55 -4.16 2.43 16.02
C VAL A 55 -4.49 3.87 15.64
N GLU A 56 -3.76 4.42 14.68
CA GLU A 56 -3.81 5.84 14.30
C GLU A 56 -4.47 6.08 12.94
N LEU A 57 -4.52 5.05 12.09
CA LEU A 57 -5.01 5.13 10.71
C LEU A 57 -5.79 3.85 10.38
N PHE A 58 -7.00 4.00 9.86
CA PHE A 58 -7.78 2.89 9.29
C PHE A 58 -7.78 2.99 7.77
N VAL A 59 -7.42 1.90 7.08
CA VAL A 59 -7.34 1.85 5.61
C VAL A 59 -8.44 0.96 5.07
N LEU A 60 -9.32 1.52 4.25
CA LEU A 60 -10.29 0.80 3.45
C LEU A 60 -9.63 0.34 2.14
N ASP A 61 -9.41 -0.97 2.03
CA ASP A 61 -8.80 -1.63 0.88
C ASP A 61 -9.80 -1.85 -0.28
N ASP A 62 -9.52 -2.74 -1.21
CA ASP A 62 -10.31 -3.01 -2.42
C ASP A 62 -11.79 -3.32 -2.11
N GLY A 63 -12.70 -2.96 -3.03
CA GLY A 63 -14.12 -3.32 -2.96
C GLY A 63 -15.09 -2.19 -2.62
N TRP A 64 -14.64 -0.96 -2.43
CA TRP A 64 -15.48 0.18 -2.03
C TRP A 64 -16.22 0.89 -3.19
N PHE A 65 -15.87 0.60 -4.44
CA PHE A 65 -16.27 1.36 -5.63
C PHE A 65 -17.06 0.53 -6.65
N GLY A 66 -17.85 1.19 -7.48
CA GLY A 66 -18.58 0.60 -8.61
C GLY A 66 -19.32 -0.70 -8.26
N ALA A 67 -19.25 -1.67 -9.16
CA ALA A 67 -19.76 -3.04 -8.96
C ALA A 67 -18.69 -4.00 -8.38
N ARG A 68 -17.65 -3.48 -7.76
CA ARG A 68 -16.48 -4.22 -7.26
C ARG A 68 -16.83 -5.12 -6.08
N SER A 69 -17.31 -6.33 -6.34
CA SER A 69 -17.57 -7.37 -5.33
C SER A 69 -16.68 -8.61 -5.49
N ASN A 70 -15.81 -8.58 -6.49
CA ASN A 70 -14.87 -9.64 -6.86
C ASN A 70 -13.86 -9.08 -7.86
N ASP A 71 -12.90 -9.90 -8.32
CA ASP A 71 -11.83 -9.48 -9.25
C ASP A 71 -12.30 -9.25 -10.71
N TYR A 72 -13.56 -9.52 -11.07
CA TYR A 72 -14.01 -9.51 -12.46
C TYR A 72 -14.62 -8.19 -12.91
N ALA A 73 -15.04 -7.33 -11.99
CA ALA A 73 -15.80 -6.12 -12.30
C ALA A 73 -15.29 -4.88 -11.51
N GLY A 74 -15.64 -3.71 -12.00
CA GLY A 74 -15.61 -2.43 -11.29
C GLY A 74 -14.31 -1.65 -11.39
N LEU A 75 -13.14 -2.25 -11.69
CA LEU A 75 -11.90 -1.46 -11.87
C LEU A 75 -12.06 -0.43 -13.00
N GLY A 76 -11.74 0.82 -12.70
CA GLY A 76 -11.95 1.97 -13.56
C GLY A 76 -13.10 2.87 -13.12
N ASP A 77 -14.08 2.32 -12.39
CA ASP A 77 -15.27 3.05 -11.94
C ASP A 77 -15.05 3.59 -10.51
N TRP A 78 -14.24 4.63 -10.39
CA TRP A 78 -13.90 5.22 -9.08
C TRP A 78 -15.06 6.07 -8.54
N VAL A 79 -16.16 5.39 -8.22
CA VAL A 79 -17.37 5.96 -7.60
C VAL A 79 -17.80 5.04 -6.45
N ALA A 80 -18.03 5.62 -5.27
CA ALA A 80 -18.40 4.82 -4.10
C ALA A 80 -19.64 3.94 -4.33
N ASN A 81 -19.54 2.67 -3.97
CA ASN A 81 -20.68 1.75 -3.96
C ASN A 81 -21.62 2.14 -2.81
N ARG A 82 -22.81 2.66 -3.16
CA ARG A 82 -23.78 3.18 -2.20
C ARG A 82 -24.56 2.11 -1.44
N GLU A 83 -24.54 0.88 -1.90
CA GLU A 83 -25.11 -0.25 -1.15
C GLU A 83 -24.24 -0.60 0.05
N ARG A 84 -22.92 -0.53 -0.11
CA ARG A 84 -21.93 -0.80 0.95
C ARG A 84 -21.64 0.43 1.81
N LEU A 85 -21.56 1.59 1.19
CA LEU A 85 -21.24 2.88 1.79
C LEU A 85 -22.36 3.88 1.49
N PRO A 86 -23.48 3.86 2.22
CA PRO A 86 -24.66 4.67 1.89
C PRO A 86 -24.39 6.16 1.78
N GLN A 87 -23.46 6.68 2.59
CA GLN A 87 -23.05 8.09 2.55
C GLN A 87 -21.74 8.32 1.75
N GLY A 88 -21.25 7.29 1.04
CA GLY A 88 -20.03 7.33 0.23
C GLY A 88 -18.76 7.40 1.06
N ILE A 89 -17.65 7.72 0.38
CA ILE A 89 -16.35 7.81 1.05
C ILE A 89 -16.32 8.89 2.13
N LYS A 90 -17.00 10.01 1.91
CA LYS A 90 -17.10 11.06 2.93
C LYS A 90 -17.73 10.54 4.22
N GLY A 91 -18.82 9.77 4.12
CA GLY A 91 -19.52 9.26 5.31
C GLY A 91 -18.64 8.37 6.18
N ILE A 92 -17.99 7.36 5.59
CA ILE A 92 -17.08 6.48 6.34
C ILE A 92 -15.85 7.24 6.86
N ALA A 93 -15.26 8.16 6.07
CA ALA A 93 -14.13 8.97 6.49
C ALA A 93 -14.48 9.84 7.71
N ASP A 94 -15.63 10.49 7.70
CA ASP A 94 -16.10 11.31 8.83
C ASP A 94 -16.29 10.46 10.10
N ARG A 95 -16.92 9.28 10.01
CA ARG A 95 -17.09 8.35 11.15
C ARG A 95 -15.74 7.89 11.74
N ILE A 96 -14.75 7.63 10.90
CA ILE A 96 -13.39 7.24 11.34
C ILE A 96 -12.68 8.44 12.00
N GLU A 97 -12.82 9.63 11.43
CA GLU A 97 -12.25 10.85 12.01
C GLU A 97 -12.87 11.22 13.36
N GLU A 98 -14.18 11.08 13.51
CA GLU A 98 -14.87 11.28 14.79
C GLU A 98 -14.36 10.39 15.92
N MET A 99 -13.82 9.21 15.58
CA MET A 99 -13.12 8.33 16.53
C MET A 99 -11.70 8.85 16.85
N GLY A 100 -11.22 9.91 16.18
CA GLY A 100 -9.87 10.43 16.32
C GLY A 100 -8.80 9.58 15.63
N MET A 101 -9.15 8.90 14.54
CA MET A 101 -8.23 8.22 13.63
C MET A 101 -8.19 8.91 12.28
N LYS A 102 -7.10 8.71 11.55
CA LYS A 102 -6.99 9.05 10.14
C LYS A 102 -7.68 7.99 9.28
N PHE A 103 -8.10 8.38 8.07
CA PHE A 103 -8.69 7.48 7.10
C PHE A 103 -7.80 7.34 5.87
N GLY A 104 -7.65 6.12 5.36
CA GLY A 104 -6.93 5.77 4.15
C GLY A 104 -7.79 5.00 3.16
N LEU A 105 -7.41 5.03 1.88
CA LEU A 105 -8.17 4.45 0.79
C LEU A 105 -7.26 3.76 -0.22
N TRP A 106 -7.70 2.62 -0.73
CA TRP A 106 -7.04 1.88 -1.79
C TRP A 106 -7.51 2.34 -3.17
N PHE A 107 -6.57 2.39 -4.12
CA PHE A 107 -6.83 2.59 -5.54
C PHE A 107 -5.93 1.69 -6.39
N GLU A 108 -6.44 1.26 -7.54
CA GLU A 108 -5.67 0.64 -8.63
C GLU A 108 -5.92 1.40 -9.94
N PRO A 109 -5.43 2.64 -10.05
CA PRO A 109 -5.90 3.60 -11.04
C PRO A 109 -5.41 3.31 -12.46
N GLU A 110 -4.43 2.44 -12.62
CA GLU A 110 -3.83 2.08 -13.91
C GLU A 110 -4.55 0.90 -14.59
N MET A 111 -5.54 0.29 -13.91
CA MET A 111 -6.21 -0.92 -14.37
C MET A 111 -7.70 -0.71 -14.61
N VAL A 112 -8.26 -1.54 -15.49
CA VAL A 112 -9.67 -1.51 -15.84
C VAL A 112 -10.19 -2.94 -16.06
N ASN A 113 -11.41 -3.24 -15.59
CA ASN A 113 -12.12 -4.47 -15.98
C ASN A 113 -12.94 -4.23 -17.24
N LYS A 114 -13.18 -5.28 -18.03
CA LYS A 114 -14.17 -5.22 -19.11
C LYS A 114 -15.57 -4.89 -18.59
N ASP A 115 -15.90 -5.43 -17.44
CA ASP A 115 -17.14 -5.11 -16.73
C ASP A 115 -16.93 -3.87 -15.85
N SER A 116 -16.83 -2.73 -16.52
CA SER A 116 -16.82 -1.39 -15.93
C SER A 116 -17.45 -0.40 -16.92
N ASP A 117 -17.97 0.70 -16.38
CA ASP A 117 -18.53 1.78 -17.20
C ASP A 117 -17.43 2.49 -17.99
N LEU A 118 -16.24 2.65 -17.36
CA LEU A 118 -15.09 3.22 -18.05
C LEU A 118 -14.69 2.42 -19.30
N TYR A 119 -14.61 1.09 -19.21
CA TYR A 119 -14.27 0.27 -20.36
C TYR A 119 -15.36 0.30 -21.43
N ARG A 120 -16.64 0.27 -21.04
CA ARG A 120 -17.77 0.38 -22.00
C ARG A 120 -17.75 1.71 -22.75
N ALA A 121 -17.37 2.79 -22.08
CA ALA A 121 -17.27 4.12 -22.69
C ALA A 121 -16.03 4.27 -23.59
N HIS A 122 -14.90 3.66 -23.19
CA HIS A 122 -13.60 3.84 -23.82
C HIS A 122 -12.84 2.51 -23.99
N PRO A 123 -13.32 1.57 -24.83
CA PRO A 123 -12.68 0.27 -25.00
C PRO A 123 -11.30 0.37 -25.69
N ASP A 124 -11.01 1.50 -26.33
CA ASP A 124 -9.72 1.81 -26.96
C ASP A 124 -8.67 2.40 -26.01
N TRP A 125 -9.01 2.61 -24.73
CA TRP A 125 -8.09 3.16 -23.74
C TRP A 125 -7.17 2.14 -23.07
N ILE A 126 -7.25 0.88 -23.47
CA ILE A 126 -6.32 -0.15 -22.97
C ILE A 126 -5.09 -0.29 -23.86
N LEU A 127 -3.97 -0.67 -23.27
CA LEU A 127 -2.83 -1.15 -24.03
C LEU A 127 -3.18 -2.50 -24.66
N GLN A 128 -3.14 -2.60 -26.00
CA GLN A 128 -3.46 -3.82 -26.74
C GLN A 128 -2.78 -3.86 -28.10
N THR A 129 -2.31 -5.03 -28.50
CA THR A 129 -1.77 -5.24 -29.83
C THR A 129 -2.91 -5.41 -30.84
N PRO A 130 -2.99 -4.61 -31.91
CA PRO A 130 -4.05 -4.73 -32.91
C PRO A 130 -4.17 -6.16 -33.44
N GLN A 131 -5.40 -6.62 -33.64
CA GLN A 131 -5.75 -7.94 -34.18
C GLN A 131 -5.26 -9.14 -33.34
N ARG A 132 -4.86 -8.93 -32.11
CA ARG A 132 -4.55 -9.98 -31.14
C ARG A 132 -5.51 -9.95 -29.96
N HIS A 133 -5.71 -11.11 -29.36
CA HIS A 133 -6.41 -11.16 -28.07
C HIS A 133 -5.58 -10.46 -27.01
N SER A 134 -6.21 -9.52 -26.30
CA SER A 134 -5.59 -8.92 -25.13
C SER A 134 -5.54 -9.93 -23.99
N CYS A 135 -4.38 -10.11 -23.41
CA CYS A 135 -4.22 -10.87 -22.17
C CYS A 135 -4.84 -10.11 -21.00
N HIS A 136 -5.63 -10.77 -20.17
CA HIS A 136 -6.17 -10.21 -18.96
C HIS A 136 -5.56 -10.94 -17.73
N GLY A 137 -4.48 -10.40 -17.17
CA GLY A 137 -3.96 -10.85 -15.90
C GLY A 137 -4.93 -10.43 -14.78
N ARG A 138 -5.33 -11.36 -13.89
CA ARG A 138 -6.31 -11.09 -12.82
C ARG A 138 -7.64 -10.47 -13.31
N ASN A 139 -8.08 -10.84 -14.51
CA ASN A 139 -9.31 -10.33 -15.16
C ASN A 139 -9.31 -8.81 -15.43
N GLN A 140 -8.16 -8.17 -15.46
CA GLN A 140 -8.01 -6.74 -15.70
C GLN A 140 -7.08 -6.44 -16.85
N TYR A 141 -7.23 -5.25 -17.43
CA TYR A 141 -6.44 -4.69 -18.52
C TYR A 141 -5.70 -3.44 -18.02
N VAL A 142 -4.61 -3.13 -18.69
CA VAL A 142 -3.81 -1.93 -18.40
C VAL A 142 -4.35 -0.76 -19.20
N LEU A 143 -4.72 0.33 -18.54
CA LEU A 143 -5.05 1.60 -19.19
C LEU A 143 -3.82 2.20 -19.88
N ASP A 144 -4.03 2.81 -21.02
CA ASP A 144 -2.96 3.45 -21.80
C ASP A 144 -2.57 4.82 -21.22
N PHE A 145 -1.76 4.81 -20.18
CA PHE A 145 -1.23 6.04 -19.55
C PHE A 145 -0.23 6.80 -20.41
N SER A 146 0.10 6.31 -21.62
CA SER A 146 0.81 7.14 -22.60
C SER A 146 -0.09 8.24 -23.19
N ARG A 147 -1.42 8.16 -22.96
CA ARG A 147 -2.44 9.09 -23.43
C ARG A 147 -2.82 10.06 -22.30
N LYS A 148 -2.68 11.35 -22.60
CA LYS A 148 -3.00 12.41 -21.62
C LYS A 148 -4.45 12.38 -21.18
N GLU A 149 -5.39 12.14 -22.08
CA GLU A 149 -6.82 12.10 -21.77
C GLU A 149 -7.19 10.96 -20.82
N VAL A 150 -6.46 9.83 -20.83
CA VAL A 150 -6.64 8.74 -19.88
C VAL A 150 -6.18 9.19 -18.49
N VAL A 151 -4.97 9.76 -18.41
CA VAL A 151 -4.42 10.29 -17.15
C VAL A 151 -5.31 11.39 -16.57
N ASP A 152 -5.80 12.31 -17.41
CA ASP A 152 -6.71 13.38 -16.98
C ASP A 152 -8.02 12.84 -16.41
N CYS A 153 -8.64 11.86 -17.08
CA CYS A 153 -9.89 11.24 -16.60
C CYS A 153 -9.70 10.57 -15.23
N ILE A 154 -8.65 9.79 -15.06
CA ILE A 154 -8.36 9.13 -13.77
C ILE A 154 -8.04 10.18 -12.69
N TYR A 155 -7.28 11.22 -13.02
CA TYR A 155 -7.02 12.33 -12.10
C TYR A 155 -8.31 12.98 -11.60
N GLU A 156 -9.24 13.34 -12.50
CA GLU A 156 -10.49 14.00 -12.12
C GLU A 156 -11.35 13.11 -11.20
N MET A 157 -11.41 11.79 -11.47
CA MET A 157 -12.13 10.85 -10.61
C MET A 157 -11.53 10.80 -9.19
N MET A 158 -10.20 10.64 -9.10
CA MET A 158 -9.50 10.59 -7.82
C MET A 158 -9.58 11.93 -7.09
N TYR A 159 -9.34 13.04 -7.80
CA TYR A 159 -9.40 14.40 -7.24
C TYR A 159 -10.76 14.70 -6.60
N LYS A 160 -11.84 14.29 -7.27
CA LYS A 160 -13.20 14.47 -6.76
C LYS A 160 -13.37 13.79 -5.40
N ILE A 161 -12.99 12.51 -5.29
CA ILE A 161 -13.11 11.74 -4.04
C ILE A 161 -12.27 12.39 -2.93
N LEU A 162 -11.02 12.72 -3.24
CA LEU A 162 -10.06 13.27 -2.27
C LEU A 162 -10.43 14.71 -1.84
N SER A 163 -11.17 15.46 -2.66
CA SER A 163 -11.69 16.79 -2.32
C SER A 163 -12.94 16.72 -1.43
N GLU A 164 -13.72 15.66 -1.54
CA GLU A 164 -14.97 15.49 -0.79
C GLU A 164 -14.77 14.81 0.57
N ALA A 165 -13.71 14.00 0.72
CA ALA A 165 -13.46 13.19 1.91
C ALA A 165 -12.06 13.47 2.50
N LYS A 166 -11.95 13.42 3.83
CA LYS A 166 -10.66 13.59 4.54
C LYS A 166 -9.83 12.31 4.47
N VAL A 167 -9.19 12.09 3.32
CA VAL A 167 -8.26 10.98 3.10
C VAL A 167 -6.85 11.41 3.46
N SER A 168 -6.17 10.66 4.30
CA SER A 168 -4.80 10.93 4.77
C SER A 168 -3.76 9.95 4.22
N TYR A 169 -4.22 8.87 3.58
CA TYR A 169 -3.36 7.80 3.07
C TYR A 169 -3.99 7.17 1.83
N ILE A 170 -3.16 6.86 0.85
CA ILE A 170 -3.56 6.11 -0.35
C ILE A 170 -2.62 4.92 -0.51
N LYS A 171 -3.20 3.71 -0.59
CA LYS A 171 -2.53 2.52 -1.11
C LYS A 171 -2.80 2.46 -2.60
N TRP A 172 -1.75 2.72 -3.39
CA TRP A 172 -1.82 2.70 -4.86
C TRP A 172 -1.29 1.37 -5.37
N ASP A 173 -2.17 0.56 -5.92
CA ASP A 173 -1.86 -0.78 -6.37
C ASP A 173 -1.74 -0.89 -7.89
N MET A 174 -1.10 -1.97 -8.36
CA MET A 174 -0.99 -2.37 -9.75
C MET A 174 -0.85 -3.89 -9.81
N ASN A 175 -1.93 -4.61 -10.01
CA ASN A 175 -1.98 -6.06 -9.80
C ASN A 175 -1.77 -6.90 -11.06
N ARG A 176 -1.25 -6.31 -12.14
CA ARG A 176 -0.79 -7.07 -13.29
C ARG A 176 0.36 -6.37 -14.01
N SER A 177 1.19 -7.17 -14.67
CA SER A 177 2.25 -6.68 -15.53
C SER A 177 1.70 -6.22 -16.89
N ILE A 178 2.40 -5.29 -17.55
CA ILE A 178 2.13 -4.90 -18.93
C ILE A 178 2.65 -6.01 -19.84
N THR A 179 1.77 -6.70 -20.54
CA THR A 179 2.09 -7.80 -21.46
C THR A 179 2.00 -7.39 -22.91
N GLU A 180 1.01 -6.57 -23.28
CA GLU A 180 0.87 -5.94 -24.59
C GLU A 180 1.33 -4.50 -24.52
N CYS A 181 2.45 -4.20 -25.17
CA CYS A 181 3.02 -2.86 -25.17
C CYS A 181 2.75 -2.15 -26.49
N CYS A 182 1.47 -1.87 -26.75
CA CYS A 182 1.03 -1.15 -27.95
C CYS A 182 -0.07 -0.17 -27.58
N SER A 183 0.08 1.08 -28.01
CA SER A 183 -0.88 2.16 -27.83
C SER A 183 -1.62 2.46 -29.13
N ALA A 184 -2.94 2.51 -29.09
CA ALA A 184 -3.75 2.92 -30.24
C ALA A 184 -3.52 4.41 -30.63
N ALA A 185 -2.98 5.21 -29.72
CA ALA A 185 -2.72 6.64 -29.96
C ALA A 185 -1.36 6.92 -30.59
N LEU A 186 -0.46 5.93 -30.69
CA LEU A 186 0.88 6.11 -31.26
C LEU A 186 0.98 5.48 -32.66
N PRO A 187 1.66 6.14 -33.60
CA PRO A 187 1.95 5.55 -34.90
C PRO A 187 2.93 4.36 -34.77
N ALA A 188 2.99 3.51 -35.79
CA ALA A 188 3.74 2.25 -35.76
C ALA A 188 5.24 2.43 -35.45
N ASP A 189 5.86 3.50 -35.97
CA ASP A 189 7.27 3.82 -35.79
C ASP A 189 7.61 4.33 -34.36
N ARG A 190 6.57 4.67 -33.56
CA ARG A 190 6.74 5.16 -32.16
C ARG A 190 6.26 4.18 -31.10
N GLN A 191 5.86 3.00 -31.46
CA GLN A 191 5.39 2.00 -30.49
C GLN A 191 6.46 1.59 -29.48
N GLY A 192 7.74 1.68 -29.83
CA GLY A 192 8.86 1.47 -28.90
C GLY A 192 8.94 2.47 -27.74
N GLU A 193 8.17 3.58 -27.78
CA GLU A 193 8.12 4.59 -26.71
C GLU A 193 7.07 4.30 -25.64
N VAL A 194 6.17 3.32 -25.83
CA VAL A 194 4.98 3.11 -25.00
C VAL A 194 5.33 2.93 -23.52
N PHE A 195 6.27 2.07 -23.19
CA PHE A 195 6.66 1.86 -21.78
C PHE A 195 7.15 3.14 -21.10
N HIS A 196 8.00 3.90 -21.81
CA HIS A 196 8.52 5.14 -21.27
C HIS A 196 7.41 6.18 -21.07
N ARG A 197 6.55 6.35 -22.08
CA ARG A 197 5.42 7.28 -22.04
C ARG A 197 4.40 6.89 -20.97
N TYR A 198 4.14 5.59 -20.82
CA TYR A 198 3.29 5.06 -19.77
C TYR A 198 3.77 5.49 -18.38
N ILE A 199 5.04 5.27 -18.07
CA ILE A 199 5.64 5.66 -16.79
C ILE A 199 5.60 7.18 -16.58
N LEU A 200 5.83 7.98 -17.63
CA LEU A 200 5.67 9.43 -17.54
C LEU A 200 4.22 9.82 -17.19
N GLY A 201 3.22 9.12 -17.73
CA GLY A 201 1.82 9.32 -17.38
C GLY A 201 1.52 8.94 -15.93
N VAL A 202 2.10 7.84 -15.43
CA VAL A 202 1.99 7.45 -14.01
C VAL A 202 2.61 8.54 -13.12
N TYR A 203 3.78 9.04 -13.48
CA TYR A 203 4.44 10.10 -12.70
C TYR A 203 3.69 11.43 -12.77
N ASP A 204 3.05 11.77 -13.90
CA ASP A 204 2.20 12.94 -14.01
C ASP A 204 1.00 12.86 -13.04
N LEU A 205 0.32 11.71 -13.00
CA LEU A 205 -0.79 11.50 -12.09
C LEU A 205 -0.35 11.62 -10.62
N TYR A 206 0.76 10.98 -10.24
CA TYR A 206 1.33 11.11 -8.90
C TYR A 206 1.69 12.56 -8.57
N GLU A 207 2.38 13.27 -9.49
CA GLU A 207 2.81 14.66 -9.27
C GLU A 207 1.62 15.57 -9.03
N ARG A 208 0.57 15.45 -9.85
CA ARG A 208 -0.66 16.24 -9.72
C ARG A 208 -1.37 15.98 -8.39
N LEU A 209 -1.50 14.70 -8.00
CA LEU A 209 -2.13 14.33 -6.73
C LEU A 209 -1.30 14.76 -5.52
N ASN A 210 0.02 14.59 -5.55
CA ASN A 210 0.91 15.07 -4.49
C ASN A 210 0.89 16.59 -4.35
N THR A 211 0.74 17.31 -5.46
CA THR A 211 0.63 18.78 -5.46
C THR A 211 -0.70 19.24 -4.90
N ALA A 212 -1.81 18.60 -5.29
CA ALA A 212 -3.14 18.94 -4.82
C ALA A 212 -3.36 18.55 -3.34
N PHE A 213 -2.78 17.44 -2.90
CA PHE A 213 -2.97 16.87 -1.58
C PHE A 213 -1.62 16.52 -0.90
N PRO A 214 -0.78 17.51 -0.56
CA PRO A 214 0.61 17.29 -0.12
C PRO A 214 0.75 16.55 1.21
N GLN A 215 -0.33 16.41 1.98
CA GLN A 215 -0.30 15.71 3.28
C GLN A 215 -0.76 14.25 3.20
N ILE A 216 -1.25 13.80 2.04
CA ILE A 216 -1.59 12.40 1.84
C ILE A 216 -0.31 11.56 1.78
N LEU A 217 -0.26 10.50 2.58
CA LEU A 217 0.80 9.49 2.50
C LEU A 217 0.45 8.49 1.40
N PHE A 218 1.24 8.46 0.34
CA PHE A 218 1.12 7.45 -0.70
C PHE A 218 1.98 6.22 -0.37
N GLU A 219 1.39 5.05 -0.44
CA GLU A 219 2.07 3.76 -0.45
C GLU A 219 1.92 3.13 -1.83
N SER A 220 3.03 2.78 -2.47
CA SER A 220 3.00 2.02 -3.72
C SER A 220 2.85 0.53 -3.45
N CYS A 221 2.03 -0.14 -4.26
CA CYS A 221 1.89 -1.58 -4.30
C CYS A 221 1.86 -2.03 -5.78
N ALA A 222 2.35 -3.23 -6.05
CA ALA A 222 2.21 -3.85 -7.37
C ALA A 222 2.21 -5.38 -7.17
N SER A 223 1.09 -5.93 -6.67
CA SER A 223 1.03 -7.26 -6.09
C SER A 223 2.18 -7.45 -5.08
N GLY A 224 2.29 -6.52 -4.14
CA GLY A 224 3.46 -6.36 -3.30
C GLY A 224 4.55 -5.54 -3.95
N GLY A 225 5.79 -6.06 -3.94
CA GLY A 225 7.01 -5.35 -4.37
C GLY A 225 7.31 -5.36 -5.86
N GLY A 226 6.37 -5.72 -6.73
CA GLY A 226 6.61 -5.84 -8.18
C GLY A 226 7.09 -4.55 -8.86
N ARG A 227 6.84 -3.39 -8.24
CA ARG A 227 7.31 -2.08 -8.70
C ARG A 227 7.92 -1.28 -7.54
N PHE A 228 8.69 -1.94 -6.69
CA PHE A 228 9.40 -1.28 -5.59
C PHE A 228 10.73 -0.74 -6.11
N ASP A 229 10.76 0.52 -6.55
CA ASP A 229 11.91 1.15 -7.17
C ASP A 229 12.10 2.61 -6.74
N PRO A 230 13.30 3.21 -6.97
CA PRO A 230 13.57 4.59 -6.59
C PRO A 230 12.69 5.64 -7.27
N GLY A 231 12.23 5.38 -8.50
CA GLY A 231 11.37 6.31 -9.24
C GLY A 231 10.01 6.47 -8.55
N ILE A 232 9.41 5.35 -8.14
CA ILE A 232 8.14 5.38 -7.39
C ILE A 232 8.34 5.97 -5.99
N LEU A 233 9.46 5.68 -5.30
CA LEU A 233 9.72 6.24 -3.97
C LEU A 233 9.86 7.77 -3.95
N TYR A 234 10.12 8.39 -5.09
CA TYR A 234 10.10 9.85 -5.22
C TYR A 234 8.69 10.43 -4.98
N TYR A 235 7.65 9.70 -5.36
CA TYR A 235 6.23 10.10 -5.23
C TYR A 235 5.53 9.45 -4.05
N ALA A 236 5.81 8.17 -3.80
CA ALA A 236 5.25 7.37 -2.73
C ALA A 236 6.39 6.94 -1.80
N PRO A 237 6.60 7.60 -0.65
CA PRO A 237 7.78 7.42 0.19
C PRO A 237 7.82 6.09 0.94
N GLN A 238 6.81 5.24 0.75
CA GLN A 238 6.79 3.85 1.19
C GLN A 238 6.13 2.96 0.14
N GLY A 239 6.40 1.64 0.22
CA GLY A 239 5.81 0.63 -0.64
C GLY A 239 5.51 -0.66 0.12
N TRP A 240 4.51 -1.39 -0.37
CA TRP A 240 4.19 -2.73 0.11
C TRP A 240 5.23 -3.71 -0.44
N THR A 241 5.94 -4.42 0.42
CA THR A 241 7.11 -5.21 0.03
C THR A 241 6.74 -6.55 -0.61
N SER A 242 5.63 -7.15 -0.19
CA SER A 242 5.11 -8.42 -0.71
C SER A 242 3.70 -8.69 -0.22
N ASP A 243 2.86 -9.28 -1.07
CA ASP A 243 1.56 -9.83 -0.69
C ASP A 243 1.69 -11.14 0.10
N ASP A 244 2.89 -11.72 0.18
CA ASP A 244 3.16 -12.78 1.15
C ASP A 244 3.28 -12.16 2.54
N THR A 245 2.22 -12.29 3.33
CA THR A 245 2.10 -11.73 4.68
C THR A 245 2.51 -12.72 5.77
N ASP A 246 2.96 -13.91 5.41
CA ASP A 246 3.50 -14.87 6.37
C ASP A 246 4.77 -14.32 7.04
N ALA A 247 4.78 -14.25 8.38
CA ALA A 247 5.86 -13.62 9.11
C ALA A 247 7.22 -14.30 8.90
N ALA A 248 7.26 -15.63 8.74
CA ALA A 248 8.52 -16.35 8.51
C ALA A 248 9.11 -16.04 7.13
N GLU A 249 8.26 -15.90 6.10
CA GLU A 249 8.72 -15.45 4.77
C GLU A 249 9.08 -13.96 4.77
N ARG A 250 8.32 -13.13 5.49
CA ARG A 250 8.61 -11.70 5.64
C ARG A 250 9.97 -11.41 6.26
N VAL A 251 10.50 -12.28 7.11
CA VAL A 251 11.88 -12.17 7.61
C VAL A 251 12.87 -12.06 6.45
N LYS A 252 12.76 -12.93 5.43
CA LYS A 252 13.63 -12.94 4.25
C LYS A 252 13.34 -11.77 3.32
N ILE A 253 12.06 -11.50 3.06
CA ILE A 253 11.60 -10.44 2.17
C ILE A 253 12.07 -9.07 2.68
N GLN A 254 11.82 -8.75 3.94
CA GLN A 254 12.20 -7.46 4.52
C GLN A 254 13.71 -7.33 4.67
N TYR A 255 14.41 -8.42 5.03
CA TYR A 255 15.87 -8.44 5.05
C TYR A 255 16.45 -8.13 3.67
N GLY A 256 15.96 -8.81 2.62
CA GLY A 256 16.37 -8.58 1.24
C GLY A 256 16.09 -7.16 0.77
N THR A 257 14.88 -6.66 1.00
CA THR A 257 14.48 -5.28 0.65
C THR A 257 15.40 -4.26 1.34
N SER A 258 15.73 -4.47 2.62
CA SER A 258 16.60 -3.60 3.39
C SER A 258 18.06 -3.55 2.88
N MET A 259 18.45 -4.41 1.93
CA MET A 259 19.78 -4.30 1.30
C MET A 259 19.94 -2.97 0.57
N CYS A 260 18.87 -2.45 -0.01
CA CYS A 260 18.87 -1.24 -0.82
C CYS A 260 17.99 -0.12 -0.23
N TYR A 261 16.85 -0.49 0.35
CA TYR A 261 15.79 0.46 0.72
C TYR A 261 15.73 0.69 2.23
N PRO A 262 15.47 1.95 2.68
CA PRO A 262 15.40 2.27 4.10
C PRO A 262 14.15 1.66 4.76
N VAL A 263 14.22 1.39 6.05
CA VAL A 263 13.11 0.85 6.84
C VAL A 263 11.85 1.71 6.75
N SER A 264 11.99 3.04 6.66
CA SER A 264 10.89 3.99 6.50
C SER A 264 10.10 3.83 5.19
N SER A 265 10.62 3.07 4.23
CA SER A 265 9.95 2.82 2.95
C SER A 265 9.29 1.44 2.82
N MET A 266 9.43 0.58 3.82
CA MET A 266 8.95 -0.81 3.73
C MET A 266 7.66 -1.00 4.53
N GLY A 267 6.52 -1.25 3.86
CA GLY A 267 5.27 -1.65 4.49
C GLY A 267 5.40 -3.01 5.19
N SER A 268 4.97 -3.09 6.46
CA SER A 268 5.08 -4.31 7.26
C SER A 268 3.93 -4.41 8.26
N HIS A 269 3.13 -5.47 8.14
CA HIS A 269 1.94 -5.67 8.96
C HIS A 269 1.96 -6.97 9.76
N VAL A 270 1.31 -6.92 10.91
CA VAL A 270 0.86 -8.10 11.65
C VAL A 270 -0.42 -8.57 11.00
N SER A 271 -0.35 -9.70 10.28
CA SER A 271 -1.44 -10.22 9.46
C SER A 271 -2.21 -11.34 10.15
N VAL A 272 -3.34 -11.75 9.56
CA VAL A 272 -4.20 -12.81 10.09
C VAL A 272 -3.49 -14.18 10.12
N VAL A 273 -3.88 -15.03 11.05
CA VAL A 273 -3.48 -16.45 11.07
C VAL A 273 -4.72 -17.34 11.19
N PRO A 274 -4.75 -18.53 10.53
CA PRO A 274 -3.71 -19.05 9.63
C PRO A 274 -3.46 -18.13 8.43
N ASN A 275 -2.19 -18.01 8.00
CA ASN A 275 -1.85 -17.24 6.80
C ASN A 275 -2.60 -17.79 5.58
N HIS A 276 -3.21 -16.92 4.79
CA HIS A 276 -4.07 -17.33 3.68
C HIS A 276 -3.34 -18.01 2.52
N GLN A 277 -2.03 -17.77 2.37
CA GLN A 277 -1.22 -18.38 1.31
C GLN A 277 -0.57 -19.69 1.76
N LEU A 278 0.03 -19.71 2.96
CA LEU A 278 0.84 -20.83 3.45
C LEU A 278 0.15 -21.66 4.53
N ASN A 279 -1.02 -21.26 5.00
CA ASN A 279 -1.77 -21.90 6.09
C ASN A 279 -0.96 -22.07 7.39
N ARG A 280 0.06 -21.24 7.59
CA ARG A 280 0.93 -21.26 8.77
C ARG A 280 0.30 -20.44 9.89
N LYS A 281 0.44 -20.94 11.12
CA LYS A 281 0.07 -20.22 12.35
C LYS A 281 1.35 -19.78 13.05
N THR A 282 1.65 -18.50 12.99
CA THR A 282 2.78 -17.87 13.68
C THR A 282 2.29 -17.12 14.91
N PRO A 283 2.94 -17.28 16.08
CA PRO A 283 2.56 -16.55 17.30
C PRO A 283 2.49 -15.02 17.09
N LEU A 284 1.62 -14.35 17.83
CA LEU A 284 1.39 -12.91 17.68
C LEU A 284 2.66 -12.09 17.90
N HIS A 285 3.43 -12.38 18.97
CA HIS A 285 4.70 -11.73 19.24
C HIS A 285 5.72 -11.89 18.10
N THR A 286 5.79 -13.07 17.46
CA THR A 286 6.70 -13.31 16.34
C THR A 286 6.30 -12.48 15.13
N ARG A 287 4.99 -12.41 14.82
CA ARG A 287 4.47 -11.54 13.73
C ARG A 287 4.82 -10.07 13.96
N ALA A 288 4.69 -9.60 15.20
CA ALA A 288 5.01 -8.23 15.57
C ALA A 288 6.53 -7.95 15.48
N ASN A 289 7.37 -8.88 15.98
CA ASN A 289 8.83 -8.73 15.92
C ASN A 289 9.33 -8.55 14.48
N VAL A 290 8.74 -9.26 13.54
CA VAL A 290 9.04 -9.09 12.11
C VAL A 290 8.50 -7.75 11.59
N ALA A 291 7.29 -7.37 11.97
CA ALA A 291 6.64 -6.16 11.50
C ALA A 291 7.26 -4.86 12.03
N TYR A 292 7.95 -4.88 13.17
CA TYR A 292 8.56 -3.67 13.74
C TYR A 292 9.57 -3.00 12.80
N PHE A 293 10.28 -3.77 11.99
CA PHE A 293 11.25 -3.22 11.03
C PHE A 293 10.60 -2.85 9.69
N GLY A 294 9.67 -1.90 9.75
CA GLY A 294 8.95 -1.36 8.62
C GLY A 294 8.05 -0.19 9.02
N THR A 295 7.14 0.16 8.13
CA THR A 295 6.02 1.05 8.43
C THR A 295 4.90 0.18 9.03
N PHE A 296 4.91 0.09 10.35
CA PHE A 296 4.17 -0.88 11.14
C PHE A 296 2.65 -0.72 11.04
N GLY A 297 1.95 -1.82 10.96
CA GLY A 297 0.50 -1.87 10.99
C GLY A 297 -0.06 -3.27 11.25
N TYR A 298 -1.36 -3.36 11.17
CA TYR A 298 -2.15 -4.59 11.28
C TYR A 298 -2.96 -4.81 10.01
N GLU A 299 -3.16 -6.05 9.66
CA GLU A 299 -4.02 -6.46 8.55
C GLU A 299 -4.88 -7.65 9.00
N LEU A 300 -5.78 -7.37 9.94
CA LEU A 300 -6.66 -8.36 10.56
C LEU A 300 -7.83 -7.68 11.30
N ASP A 301 -8.82 -8.49 11.68
CA ASP A 301 -9.91 -8.07 12.54
C ASP A 301 -9.56 -8.26 14.03
N LEU A 302 -9.22 -7.17 14.70
CA LEU A 302 -8.86 -7.19 16.13
C LEU A 302 -10.01 -7.66 17.04
N ASN A 303 -11.26 -7.65 16.59
CA ASN A 303 -12.40 -8.19 17.36
C ASN A 303 -12.34 -9.72 17.50
N LYS A 304 -11.53 -10.40 16.68
CA LYS A 304 -11.36 -11.86 16.71
C LYS A 304 -10.26 -12.35 17.64
N LEU A 305 -9.53 -11.43 18.27
CA LEU A 305 -8.44 -11.74 19.19
C LEU A 305 -8.97 -11.93 20.63
N SER A 306 -8.26 -12.75 21.42
CA SER A 306 -8.54 -12.89 22.85
C SER A 306 -8.14 -11.63 23.63
N ASP A 307 -8.61 -11.51 24.88
CA ASP A 307 -8.26 -10.38 25.74
C ASP A 307 -6.75 -10.32 26.01
N GLU A 308 -6.08 -11.46 26.12
CA GLU A 308 -4.62 -11.56 26.27
C GLU A 308 -3.92 -11.04 25.00
N GLU A 309 -4.37 -11.46 23.81
CA GLU A 309 -3.83 -10.99 22.53
C GLU A 309 -4.08 -9.49 22.34
N ILE A 310 -5.25 -8.97 22.73
CA ILE A 310 -5.53 -7.51 22.71
C ILE A 310 -4.59 -6.76 23.66
N SER A 311 -4.31 -7.31 24.84
CA SER A 311 -3.32 -6.73 25.77
C SER A 311 -1.92 -6.67 25.13
N GLU A 312 -1.52 -7.74 24.43
CA GLU A 312 -0.25 -7.79 23.69
C GLU A 312 -0.22 -6.77 22.55
N VAL A 313 -1.29 -6.65 21.75
CA VAL A 313 -1.42 -5.64 20.69
C VAL A 313 -1.23 -4.22 21.24
N LYS A 314 -1.83 -3.89 22.39
CA LYS A 314 -1.66 -2.58 23.04
C LYS A 314 -0.20 -2.31 23.44
N GLN A 315 0.51 -3.35 23.91
CA GLN A 315 1.94 -3.25 24.21
C GLN A 315 2.78 -3.05 22.93
N GLN A 316 2.51 -3.80 21.87
CA GLN A 316 3.16 -3.67 20.57
C GLN A 316 3.01 -2.25 20.00
N ILE A 317 1.80 -1.69 20.07
CA ILE A 317 1.52 -0.32 19.60
C ILE A 317 2.25 0.72 20.45
N THR A 318 2.25 0.53 21.78
CA THR A 318 2.97 1.43 22.69
C THR A 318 4.46 1.41 22.38
N PHE A 319 5.06 0.24 22.23
CA PHE A 319 6.45 0.07 21.81
C PHE A 319 6.74 0.80 20.48
N MET A 320 5.92 0.59 19.46
CA MET A 320 6.11 1.27 18.17
C MET A 320 5.98 2.78 18.27
N LYS A 321 5.06 3.31 19.06
CA LYS A 321 4.94 4.77 19.26
C LYS A 321 6.18 5.37 19.91
N GLU A 322 6.83 4.63 20.81
CA GLU A 322 8.06 5.05 21.46
C GLU A 322 9.27 4.98 20.53
N TYR A 323 9.41 3.91 19.76
CA TYR A 323 10.64 3.62 19.01
C TYR A 323 10.55 3.83 17.50
N ARG A 324 9.38 4.10 16.91
CA ARG A 324 9.22 4.16 15.45
C ARG A 324 10.12 5.18 14.74
N GLU A 325 10.42 6.30 15.38
CA GLU A 325 11.32 7.31 14.80
C GLU A 325 12.74 6.75 14.69
N LEU A 326 13.22 6.09 15.74
CA LEU A 326 14.51 5.41 15.74
C LEU A 326 14.53 4.26 14.72
N ILE A 327 13.51 3.43 14.70
CA ILE A 327 13.42 2.27 13.80
C ILE A 327 13.39 2.73 12.33
N GLN A 328 12.56 3.71 11.99
CA GLN A 328 12.34 4.13 10.61
C GLN A 328 13.44 5.04 10.06
N PHE A 329 14.05 5.88 10.90
CA PHE A 329 14.99 6.91 10.46
C PHE A 329 16.40 6.78 11.04
N GLY A 330 16.62 5.89 12.00
CA GLY A 330 17.94 5.57 12.53
C GLY A 330 18.84 4.86 11.50
N THR A 331 20.10 4.68 11.84
CA THR A 331 21.02 3.91 10.99
C THR A 331 20.79 2.42 11.21
N PHE A 332 20.35 1.74 10.19
CA PHE A 332 19.97 0.33 10.24
C PHE A 332 21.16 -0.61 10.03
N TYR A 333 21.27 -1.63 10.87
CA TYR A 333 22.32 -2.66 10.82
C TYR A 333 21.66 -4.05 10.80
N ARG A 334 22.08 -4.90 9.87
CA ARG A 334 21.76 -6.33 9.84
C ARG A 334 22.87 -7.07 10.53
N LEU A 335 22.60 -7.74 11.65
CA LEU A 335 23.58 -8.43 12.47
C LEU A 335 23.68 -9.92 12.14
N LYS A 336 22.55 -10.56 11.80
CA LYS A 336 22.47 -11.94 11.34
C LYS A 336 21.61 -12.06 10.10
N SER A 337 21.92 -13.02 9.26
CA SER A 337 21.21 -13.27 8.00
C SER A 337 20.23 -14.45 8.15
N PRO A 338 18.98 -14.35 7.67
CA PRO A 338 18.06 -15.47 7.62
C PRO A 338 18.45 -16.53 6.57
N PHE A 339 19.39 -16.19 5.68
CA PHE A 339 19.85 -17.08 4.58
C PHE A 339 21.02 -17.99 4.97
N GLU A 340 21.55 -17.86 6.18
CA GLU A 340 22.68 -18.64 6.69
C GLU A 340 22.23 -19.75 7.67
N GLY A 341 21.02 -20.29 7.47
CA GLY A 341 20.48 -21.34 8.33
C GLY A 341 20.08 -20.85 9.73
N ASN A 342 19.95 -19.52 9.92
CA ASN A 342 19.51 -18.95 11.17
C ASN A 342 17.98 -18.76 11.14
N GLU A 343 17.31 -19.32 12.12
CA GLU A 343 15.89 -19.05 12.37
C GLU A 343 15.66 -17.66 13.00
N THR A 344 16.73 -17.04 13.52
CA THR A 344 16.68 -15.74 14.19
C THR A 344 17.44 -14.70 13.38
N VAL A 345 16.79 -13.59 13.08
CA VAL A 345 17.39 -12.42 12.43
C VAL A 345 17.59 -11.33 13.47
N TRP A 346 18.77 -10.72 13.47
CA TRP A 346 19.08 -9.60 14.35
C TRP A 346 19.31 -8.35 13.53
N THR A 347 18.54 -7.34 13.82
CA THR A 347 18.69 -6.00 13.25
C THR A 347 18.67 -4.96 14.35
N VAL A 348 19.29 -3.82 14.08
CA VAL A 348 19.39 -2.76 15.06
C VAL A 348 19.37 -1.41 14.35
N SER A 349 18.73 -0.43 14.96
CA SER A 349 18.76 0.97 14.52
C SER A 349 19.40 1.86 15.59
N TYR A 350 20.29 2.77 15.16
CA TYR A 350 20.98 3.72 16.05
C TYR A 350 20.71 5.16 15.64
N THR A 351 20.61 6.04 16.64
CA THR A 351 20.81 7.47 16.46
C THR A 351 22.29 7.82 16.60
N HIS A 352 22.71 8.96 16.11
CA HIS A 352 24.13 9.37 16.13
C HIS A 352 24.75 9.56 17.52
N LEU A 353 23.98 9.50 18.59
CA LEU A 353 24.44 9.90 19.94
C LEU A 353 24.20 8.90 21.07
N ARG A 354 23.43 7.82 20.88
CA ARG A 354 23.27 6.77 21.92
C ARG A 354 22.89 5.45 21.29
N ALA A 355 23.62 4.39 21.66
CA ALA A 355 23.15 3.03 21.48
C ALA A 355 22.01 2.79 22.49
N HIS A 356 20.81 2.53 22.01
CA HIS A 356 19.72 2.04 22.84
C HIS A 356 19.38 0.64 22.40
N GLU A 357 19.41 -0.23 23.35
CA GLU A 357 18.97 -1.62 23.43
C GLU A 357 18.75 -2.40 22.13
N THR A 358 19.35 -3.58 22.14
CA THR A 358 19.19 -4.62 21.14
C THR A 358 17.73 -5.11 21.15
N LEU A 359 17.04 -4.91 20.05
CA LEU A 359 15.73 -5.53 19.84
C LEU A 359 15.98 -6.93 19.25
N ALA A 360 15.63 -7.94 20.00
CA ALA A 360 15.71 -9.35 19.59
C ALA A 360 14.41 -9.80 18.94
#